data_cfed4786ff2d88546d0af7528d87c888
#
_entry.id   cfed4786ff2d88546d0af7528d87c888
#
_cell.length_a   1.000
_cell.length_b   1.000
_cell.length_c   1.000
_cell.angle_alpha   90.00
_cell.angle_beta   90.00
_cell.angle_gamma   90.00
#
_symmetry.space_group_name_H-M   'P 1'
#
loop_
_entity.id
_entity.type
_entity.pdbx_description
1 polymer ?
#
loop_
_entity_poly.entity_id
_entity_poly.type
_entity_poly.pdbx_seq_one_letter_code
_entity_poly.pdbx_strand_id
1 'polypeptide(L)'
;MLRKTFFIIAMCLVGLSAWSMGVGNKVRVGVFQGNGGAQTCIWETIASIQLDPDMTVQTITTGDIANGVLKDLDAIIIPGGEGATQYMNLGEENMERIRNFIRSGKGAVGICAGAYLFTDTPGYACMHINGGKAIDIEHDNRGHGISAFSLTAEGKKLFPELAKRDKSYVMYYEGPVLVKSDSIPLPYTTMAIWKPMCMKRVMPQLT
;
A
#
# COMPACT_ATOMS: atom_id res chain seq x y z
N MET A 1 -46.84 -33.81 63.35
CA MET A 1 -46.19 -32.54 63.12
C MET A 1 -45.23 -32.69 61.91
N LEU A 2 -45.68 -32.29 60.72
CA LEU A 2 -44.91 -32.40 59.48
C LEU A 2 -44.10 -31.12 59.29
N ARG A 3 -42.76 -31.22 59.32
CA ARG A 3 -41.84 -30.12 58.94
C ARG A 3 -41.71 -30.15 57.42
N LYS A 4 -42.26 -29.16 56.73
CA LYS A 4 -42.05 -28.92 55.32
C LYS A 4 -40.67 -28.24 55.14
N THR A 5 -39.75 -28.96 54.58
CA THR A 5 -38.43 -28.44 54.16
C THR A 5 -38.59 -27.85 52.76
N PHE A 6 -38.47 -26.53 52.64
CA PHE A 6 -38.40 -25.84 51.34
C PHE A 6 -37.02 -25.96 50.82
N PHE A 7 -36.85 -26.68 49.70
CA PHE A 7 -35.64 -26.63 48.87
C PHE A 7 -35.70 -25.39 48.01
N ILE A 8 -34.85 -24.43 48.29
CA ILE A 8 -34.60 -23.29 47.39
C ILE A 8 -33.55 -23.77 46.37
N ILE A 9 -33.99 -24.05 45.13
CA ILE A 9 -33.07 -24.25 44.01
C ILE A 9 -32.59 -22.87 43.58
N ALA A 10 -31.37 -22.48 44.00
CA ALA A 10 -30.69 -21.35 43.44
C ALA A 10 -30.23 -21.70 42.01
N MET A 11 -30.98 -21.28 41.02
CA MET A 11 -30.56 -21.29 39.63
C MET A 11 -29.44 -20.25 39.46
N CYS A 12 -28.18 -20.71 39.49
CA CYS A 12 -27.05 -19.92 39.00
C CYS A 12 -27.23 -19.73 37.52
N LEU A 13 -27.75 -18.57 37.10
CA LEU A 13 -27.63 -18.06 35.76
C LEU A 13 -26.16 -17.71 35.58
N VAL A 14 -25.37 -18.69 35.12
CA VAL A 14 -24.09 -18.45 34.50
C VAL A 14 -24.40 -17.69 33.22
N GLY A 15 -24.24 -16.37 33.27
CA GLY A 15 -24.28 -15.54 32.09
C GLY A 15 -23.17 -16.01 31.16
N LEU A 16 -23.54 -16.78 30.16
CA LEU A 16 -22.75 -16.92 28.95
C LEU A 16 -22.71 -15.53 28.33
N SER A 17 -21.71 -14.77 28.75
CA SER A 17 -21.20 -13.67 27.94
C SER A 17 -20.70 -14.33 26.66
N ALA A 18 -21.62 -14.43 25.68
CA ALA A 18 -21.21 -14.61 24.31
C ALA A 18 -20.17 -13.51 24.05
N TRP A 19 -18.91 -13.89 23.99
CA TRP A 19 -17.93 -13.09 23.31
C TRP A 19 -18.48 -12.97 21.88
N SER A 20 -19.18 -11.89 21.62
CA SER A 20 -19.31 -11.35 20.30
C SER A 20 -17.87 -11.15 19.86
N MET A 21 -17.31 -12.11 19.16
CA MET A 21 -16.22 -11.83 18.25
C MET A 21 -16.80 -10.77 17.33
N GLY A 22 -16.51 -9.52 17.61
CA GLY A 22 -16.84 -8.42 16.73
C GLY A 22 -16.33 -8.86 15.37
N VAL A 23 -17.21 -8.95 14.41
CA VAL A 23 -16.83 -9.00 13.01
C VAL A 23 -16.06 -7.69 12.81
N GLY A 24 -14.75 -7.75 12.97
CA GLY A 24 -13.88 -6.60 12.82
C GLY A 24 -14.17 -6.04 11.43
N ASN A 25 -14.48 -4.76 11.36
CA ASN A 25 -14.71 -4.13 10.06
C ASN A 25 -13.46 -4.39 9.20
N LYS A 26 -13.64 -5.16 8.13
CA LYS A 26 -12.54 -5.44 7.20
C LYS A 26 -12.01 -4.14 6.62
N VAL A 27 -10.70 -4.07 6.42
CA VAL A 27 -10.07 -2.96 5.71
C VAL A 27 -10.50 -2.98 4.25
N ARG A 28 -11.14 -1.92 3.78
CA ARG A 28 -11.67 -1.79 2.44
C ARG A 28 -10.66 -1.08 1.55
N VAL A 29 -10.12 -1.79 0.57
CA VAL A 29 -9.05 -1.32 -0.29
C VAL A 29 -9.56 -1.09 -1.71
N GLY A 30 -9.30 0.09 -2.26
CA GLY A 30 -9.53 0.42 -3.67
C GLY A 30 -8.24 0.31 -4.47
N VAL A 31 -8.20 -0.48 -5.52
CA VAL A 31 -7.06 -0.53 -6.46
C VAL A 31 -7.42 0.25 -7.71
N PHE A 32 -6.67 1.29 -8.01
CA PHE A 32 -6.91 2.14 -9.16
C PHE A 32 -6.74 1.36 -10.47
N GLN A 33 -7.77 1.35 -11.28
CA GLN A 33 -7.82 0.73 -12.60
C GLN A 33 -8.20 1.79 -13.63
N GLY A 34 -7.22 2.59 -14.01
CA GLY A 34 -7.35 3.62 -15.03
C GLY A 34 -6.30 3.49 -16.12
N ASN A 35 -6.36 4.38 -17.10
CA ASN A 35 -5.37 4.43 -18.16
C ASN A 35 -3.97 4.64 -17.58
N GLY A 36 -3.00 3.93 -18.10
CA GLY A 36 -1.61 3.93 -17.63
C GLY A 36 -1.31 2.90 -16.53
N GLY A 37 -2.31 2.29 -15.90
CA GLY A 37 -2.10 1.20 -14.96
C GLY A 37 -1.75 -0.12 -15.66
N ALA A 38 -0.66 -0.77 -15.24
CA ALA A 38 -0.29 -2.08 -15.76
C ALA A 38 -1.26 -3.15 -15.26
N GLN A 39 -1.94 -3.81 -16.17
CA GLN A 39 -3.01 -4.77 -15.83
C GLN A 39 -2.49 -5.94 -14.96
N THR A 40 -1.28 -6.42 -15.21
CA THR A 40 -0.64 -7.45 -14.39
C THR A 40 -0.42 -6.98 -12.95
N CYS A 41 0.07 -5.74 -12.77
CA CYS A 41 0.27 -5.16 -11.44
C CYS A 41 -1.07 -5.03 -10.68
N ILE A 42 -2.14 -4.63 -11.37
CA ILE A 42 -3.49 -4.55 -10.79
C ILE A 42 -3.95 -5.93 -10.31
N TRP A 43 -3.85 -6.94 -11.15
CA TRP A 43 -4.29 -8.30 -10.83
C TRP A 43 -3.49 -8.92 -9.68
N GLU A 44 -2.18 -8.79 -9.71
CA GLU A 44 -1.31 -9.31 -8.65
C GLU A 44 -1.55 -8.59 -7.32
N THR A 45 -1.80 -7.29 -7.35
CA THR A 45 -2.17 -6.51 -6.16
C THR A 45 -3.48 -7.00 -5.57
N ILE A 46 -4.51 -7.19 -6.40
CA ILE A 46 -5.81 -7.72 -5.97
C ILE A 46 -5.64 -9.11 -5.36
N ALA A 47 -4.94 -10.01 -6.06
CA ALA A 47 -4.70 -11.37 -5.59
C ALA A 47 -3.96 -11.39 -4.25
N SER A 48 -2.98 -10.50 -4.07
CA SER A 48 -2.23 -10.39 -2.81
C SER A 48 -3.12 -9.92 -1.64
N ILE A 49 -4.00 -8.94 -1.87
CA ILE A 49 -4.93 -8.45 -0.83
C ILE A 49 -5.94 -9.52 -0.45
N GLN A 50 -6.42 -10.31 -1.42
CA GLN A 50 -7.39 -11.38 -1.19
C GLN A 50 -6.85 -12.52 -0.31
N LEU A 51 -5.54 -12.62 -0.12
CA LEU A 51 -4.93 -13.59 0.81
C LEU A 51 -5.17 -13.22 2.28
N ASP A 52 -5.47 -11.96 2.56
CA ASP A 52 -5.74 -11.50 3.92
C ASP A 52 -7.26 -11.51 4.19
N PRO A 53 -7.74 -12.35 5.13
CA PRO A 53 -9.16 -12.44 5.45
C PRO A 53 -9.73 -11.17 6.08
N ASP A 54 -8.88 -10.29 6.62
CA ASP A 54 -9.30 -9.05 7.26
C ASP A 54 -9.37 -7.87 6.28
N MET A 55 -9.14 -8.13 4.99
CA MET A 55 -9.23 -7.15 3.92
C MET A 55 -10.33 -7.47 2.91
N THR A 56 -10.84 -6.44 2.27
CA THR A 56 -11.65 -6.53 1.06
C THR A 56 -11.06 -5.61 0.00
N VAL A 57 -11.16 -6.00 -1.26
CA VAL A 57 -10.59 -5.25 -2.37
C VAL A 57 -11.61 -5.07 -3.50
N GLN A 58 -11.59 -3.89 -4.10
CA GLN A 58 -12.31 -3.58 -5.33
C GLN A 58 -11.45 -2.73 -6.25
N THR A 59 -11.68 -2.84 -7.55
CA THR A 59 -11.11 -1.89 -8.50
C THR A 59 -11.89 -0.58 -8.46
N ILE A 60 -11.19 0.54 -8.64
CA ILE A 60 -11.79 1.86 -8.73
C ILE A 60 -11.25 2.60 -9.97
N THR A 61 -12.14 3.26 -10.67
CA THR A 61 -11.81 4.08 -11.84
C THR A 61 -11.78 5.56 -11.49
N THR A 62 -11.33 6.37 -12.43
CA THR A 62 -11.44 7.84 -12.34
C THR A 62 -12.89 8.30 -12.11
N GLY A 63 -13.85 7.65 -12.78
CA GLY A 63 -15.28 7.95 -12.61
C GLY A 63 -15.79 7.60 -11.21
N ASP A 64 -15.35 6.48 -10.65
CA ASP A 64 -15.73 6.08 -9.29
C ASP A 64 -15.19 7.08 -8.25
N ILE A 65 -13.95 7.56 -8.43
CA ILE A 65 -13.36 8.59 -7.58
C ILE A 65 -14.17 9.89 -7.66
N ALA A 66 -14.52 10.30 -8.87
CA ALA A 66 -15.37 11.49 -9.09
C ALA A 66 -16.74 11.35 -8.42
N ASN A 67 -17.31 10.15 -8.43
CA ASN A 67 -18.60 9.83 -7.82
C ASN A 67 -18.51 9.56 -6.31
N GLY A 68 -17.33 9.73 -5.69
CA GLY A 68 -17.17 9.72 -4.24
C GLY A 68 -16.95 8.35 -3.61
N VAL A 69 -16.48 7.34 -4.35
CA VAL A 69 -16.19 5.99 -3.83
C VAL A 69 -15.20 6.01 -2.66
N LEU A 70 -14.33 7.02 -2.59
CA LEU A 70 -13.30 7.12 -1.54
C LEU A 70 -13.88 7.15 -0.12
N LYS A 71 -15.10 7.67 0.07
CA LYS A 71 -15.78 7.69 1.38
C LYS A 71 -16.00 6.29 1.97
N ASP A 72 -16.11 5.27 1.12
CA ASP A 72 -16.40 3.89 1.48
C ASP A 72 -15.13 3.05 1.61
N LEU A 73 -13.94 3.64 1.44
CA LEU A 73 -12.65 2.98 1.50
C LEU A 73 -11.84 3.37 2.75
N ASP A 74 -10.92 2.50 3.11
CA ASP A 74 -9.96 2.73 4.19
C ASP A 74 -8.54 2.93 3.64
N ALA A 75 -8.27 2.40 2.45
CA ALA A 75 -7.01 2.60 1.74
C ALA A 75 -7.21 2.56 0.22
N ILE A 76 -6.28 3.20 -0.50
CA ILE A 76 -6.17 3.11 -1.95
C ILE A 76 -4.78 2.63 -2.36
N ILE A 77 -4.73 1.95 -3.51
CA ILE A 77 -3.47 1.56 -4.14
C ILE A 77 -3.44 2.10 -5.57
N ILE A 78 -2.39 2.86 -5.89
CA ILE A 78 -2.09 3.25 -7.26
C ILE A 78 -1.05 2.27 -7.81
N PRO A 79 -1.37 1.51 -8.86
CA PRO A 79 -0.51 0.44 -9.37
C PRO A 79 0.69 0.98 -10.14
N GLY A 80 1.60 0.07 -10.46
CA GLY A 80 2.66 0.28 -11.45
C GLY A 80 2.10 0.48 -12.84
N GLY A 81 2.97 0.90 -13.77
CA GLY A 81 2.61 1.17 -15.16
C GLY A 81 3.24 2.45 -15.67
N GLU A 82 2.48 3.28 -16.36
CA GLU A 82 2.92 4.52 -16.97
C GLU A 82 2.43 5.74 -16.19
N GLY A 83 3.32 6.35 -15.40
CA GLY A 83 2.97 7.38 -14.42
C GLY A 83 2.35 8.63 -15.03
N ALA A 84 2.89 9.14 -16.14
CA ALA A 84 2.36 10.33 -16.81
C ALA A 84 0.92 10.10 -17.32
N THR A 85 0.66 8.93 -17.88
CA THR A 85 -0.68 8.57 -18.35
C THR A 85 -1.65 8.40 -17.19
N GLN A 86 -1.23 7.79 -16.07
CA GLN A 86 -2.06 7.70 -14.86
C GLN A 86 -2.36 9.09 -14.29
N TYR A 87 -1.37 9.98 -14.26
CA TYR A 87 -1.54 11.38 -13.81
C TYR A 87 -2.60 12.12 -14.65
N MET A 88 -2.46 12.06 -15.98
CA MET A 88 -3.42 12.67 -16.90
C MET A 88 -4.81 12.05 -16.76
N ASN A 89 -4.90 10.74 -16.60
CA ASN A 89 -6.17 10.03 -16.45
C ASN A 89 -6.89 10.39 -15.15
N LEU A 90 -6.18 10.56 -14.05
CA LEU A 90 -6.74 11.00 -12.77
C LEU A 90 -7.28 12.42 -12.87
N GLY A 91 -6.51 13.33 -13.44
CA GLY A 91 -6.83 14.76 -13.49
C GLY A 91 -6.74 15.42 -12.11
N GLU A 92 -6.55 16.73 -12.09
CA GLU A 92 -6.27 17.48 -10.85
C GLU A 92 -7.38 17.37 -9.81
N GLU A 93 -8.63 17.35 -10.24
CA GLU A 93 -9.76 17.29 -9.33
C GLU A 93 -9.81 15.96 -8.55
N ASN A 94 -9.57 14.82 -9.21
CA ASN A 94 -9.52 13.53 -8.52
C ASN A 94 -8.24 13.38 -7.69
N MET A 95 -7.14 13.95 -8.14
CA MET A 95 -5.92 13.98 -7.33
C MET A 95 -6.14 14.78 -6.04
N GLU A 96 -6.86 15.89 -6.08
CA GLU A 96 -7.20 16.62 -4.85
C GLU A 96 -8.16 15.83 -3.95
N ARG A 97 -9.10 15.07 -4.51
CA ARG A 97 -9.92 14.12 -3.73
C ARG A 97 -9.05 13.06 -3.03
N ILE A 98 -8.05 12.52 -3.72
CA ILE A 98 -7.10 11.56 -3.14
C ILE A 98 -6.24 12.21 -2.05
N ARG A 99 -5.73 13.44 -2.27
CA ARG A 99 -4.99 14.18 -1.23
C ARG A 99 -5.84 14.37 0.03
N ASN A 100 -7.11 14.75 -0.13
CA ASN A 100 -8.02 14.94 0.99
C ASN A 100 -8.35 13.64 1.71
N PHE A 101 -8.50 12.54 0.96
CA PHE A 101 -8.65 11.20 1.51
C PHE A 101 -7.46 10.82 2.41
N ILE A 102 -6.23 11.03 1.93
CA ILE A 102 -5.02 10.74 2.69
C ILE A 102 -4.88 11.67 3.92
N ARG A 103 -5.16 12.97 3.76
CA ARG A 103 -5.15 13.94 4.87
C ARG A 103 -6.18 13.62 5.95
N SER A 104 -7.26 12.92 5.61
CA SER A 104 -8.24 12.45 6.59
C SER A 104 -7.79 11.24 7.41
N GLY A 105 -6.55 10.78 7.21
CA GLY A 105 -5.96 9.65 7.95
C GLY A 105 -6.15 8.29 7.29
N LYS A 106 -6.61 8.25 6.06
CA LYS A 106 -6.76 7.02 5.26
C LYS A 106 -5.45 6.60 4.63
N GLY A 107 -5.32 5.29 4.34
CA GLY A 107 -4.11 4.70 3.78
C GLY A 107 -3.95 4.93 2.28
N ALA A 108 -2.71 5.03 1.82
CA ALA A 108 -2.39 5.01 0.39
C ALA A 108 -1.08 4.26 0.14
N VAL A 109 -1.05 3.45 -0.91
CA VAL A 109 0.15 2.73 -1.36
C VAL A 109 0.37 3.03 -2.84
N GLY A 110 1.58 3.43 -3.19
CA GLY A 110 2.01 3.56 -4.58
C GLY A 110 3.00 2.46 -4.94
N ILE A 111 2.77 1.78 -6.04
CA ILE A 111 3.62 0.71 -6.55
C ILE A 111 4.28 1.20 -7.84
N CYS A 112 5.61 1.18 -7.94
CA CYS A 112 6.36 1.58 -9.14
C CYS A 112 5.93 2.98 -9.63
N ALA A 113 5.24 3.10 -10.75
CA ALA A 113 4.69 4.36 -11.28
C ALA A 113 3.79 5.07 -10.26
N GLY A 114 2.95 4.33 -9.52
CA GLY A 114 2.13 4.88 -8.44
C GLY A 114 2.96 5.48 -7.30
N ALA A 115 4.12 4.90 -7.00
CA ALA A 115 5.03 5.47 -6.00
C ALA A 115 5.63 6.80 -6.47
N TYR A 116 6.00 6.93 -7.75
CA TYR A 116 6.42 8.21 -8.34
C TYR A 116 5.33 9.27 -8.23
N LEU A 117 4.07 8.91 -8.53
CA LEU A 117 2.95 9.85 -8.44
C LEU A 117 2.78 10.47 -7.05
N PHE A 118 3.13 9.75 -5.99
CA PHE A 118 3.00 10.27 -4.63
C PHE A 118 4.16 11.17 -4.19
N THR A 119 5.24 11.23 -4.96
CA THR A 119 6.45 11.96 -4.59
C THR A 119 6.35 13.48 -4.81
N ASP A 120 7.44 14.15 -4.44
CA ASP A 120 7.73 15.55 -4.74
C ASP A 120 8.97 15.62 -5.67
N THR A 121 8.90 14.94 -6.80
CA THR A 121 10.02 14.84 -7.74
C THR A 121 9.97 15.97 -8.76
N PRO A 122 10.98 16.87 -8.81
CA PRO A 122 11.03 17.93 -9.80
C PRO A 122 11.05 17.39 -11.23
N GLY A 123 10.21 17.96 -12.09
CA GLY A 123 10.11 17.57 -13.49
C GLY A 123 9.25 16.35 -13.77
N TYR A 124 8.69 15.73 -12.74
CA TYR A 124 7.72 14.63 -12.86
C TYR A 124 6.28 15.11 -12.60
N ALA A 125 5.34 14.46 -13.26
CA ALA A 125 3.93 14.59 -12.95
C ALA A 125 3.65 13.85 -11.64
N CYS A 126 3.55 14.57 -10.52
CA CYS A 126 3.33 13.99 -9.19
C CYS A 126 2.30 14.77 -8.37
N MET A 127 1.77 14.09 -7.37
CA MET A 127 0.70 14.62 -6.52
C MET A 127 1.20 15.36 -5.28
N HIS A 128 2.52 15.36 -5.01
CA HIS A 128 3.12 16.00 -3.84
C HIS A 128 2.48 15.57 -2.51
N ILE A 129 2.34 14.27 -2.29
CA ILE A 129 1.65 13.70 -1.13
C ILE A 129 2.64 13.33 -0.01
N ASN A 130 3.81 12.83 -0.38
CA ASN A 130 4.83 12.45 0.58
C ASN A 130 6.11 13.29 0.42
N GLY A 131 6.94 13.27 1.46
CA GLY A 131 8.22 13.98 1.48
C GLY A 131 9.36 13.25 0.78
N GLY A 132 9.08 12.35 -0.15
CA GLY A 132 10.08 11.66 -0.96
C GLY A 132 10.24 12.25 -2.35
N LYS A 133 11.44 12.17 -2.90
CA LYS A 133 11.71 12.44 -4.32
C LYS A 133 12.43 11.27 -4.95
N ALA A 134 12.14 10.98 -6.21
CA ALA A 134 12.90 10.03 -7.01
C ALA A 134 14.21 10.70 -7.50
N ILE A 135 15.30 9.94 -7.46
CA ILE A 135 16.63 10.40 -7.88
C ILE A 135 17.13 9.71 -9.13
N ASP A 136 16.36 8.82 -9.67
CA ASP A 136 16.64 8.15 -10.93
C ASP A 136 16.23 9.06 -12.10
N ILE A 137 17.20 9.43 -12.91
CA ILE A 137 17.03 10.37 -14.02
C ILE A 137 16.61 9.62 -15.30
N GLU A 138 17.08 8.39 -15.45
CA GLU A 138 16.85 7.57 -16.64
C GLU A 138 16.03 6.31 -16.30
N HIS A 139 14.76 6.33 -16.60
CA HIS A 139 13.87 5.20 -16.31
C HIS A 139 14.24 3.93 -17.08
N ASP A 140 14.55 4.06 -18.35
CA ASP A 140 14.72 2.96 -19.28
C ASP A 140 16.02 2.17 -19.10
N ASN A 141 16.98 2.71 -18.34
CA ASN A 141 18.32 2.14 -18.19
C ASN A 141 18.60 1.53 -16.82
N ARG A 142 17.62 1.47 -15.92
CA ARG A 142 17.83 0.96 -14.55
C ARG A 142 17.89 -0.55 -14.46
N GLY A 143 17.41 -1.23 -15.48
CA GLY A 143 17.39 -2.67 -15.55
C GLY A 143 16.32 -3.31 -14.67
N HIS A 144 16.34 -4.62 -14.66
CA HIS A 144 15.41 -5.45 -13.87
C HIS A 144 16.13 -6.70 -13.36
N GLY A 145 15.60 -7.28 -12.32
CA GLY A 145 16.16 -8.49 -11.71
C GLY A 145 15.86 -8.62 -10.24
N ILE A 146 16.38 -9.67 -9.63
CA ILE A 146 16.22 -9.88 -8.19
C ILE A 146 17.14 -8.90 -7.47
N SER A 147 16.57 -8.07 -6.63
CA SER A 147 17.28 -7.11 -5.79
C SER A 147 17.13 -7.45 -4.32
N ALA A 148 18.19 -7.24 -3.54
CA ALA A 148 18.16 -7.43 -2.10
C ALA A 148 17.88 -6.11 -1.38
N PHE A 149 17.13 -6.19 -0.28
CA PHE A 149 16.94 -5.06 0.61
C PHE A 149 17.04 -5.49 2.08
N SER A 150 17.30 -4.53 2.95
CA SER A 150 17.24 -4.71 4.40
C SER A 150 16.33 -3.65 5.00
N LEU A 151 15.56 -4.04 6.01
CA LEU A 151 14.71 -3.10 6.73
C LEU A 151 15.55 -2.17 7.60
N THR A 152 15.13 -0.92 7.70
CA THR A 152 15.60 0.02 8.73
C THR A 152 15.04 -0.36 10.09
N ALA A 153 15.44 0.34 11.16
CA ALA A 153 14.86 0.15 12.49
C ALA A 153 13.34 0.42 12.48
N GLU A 154 12.90 1.44 11.75
CA GLU A 154 11.47 1.77 11.61
C GLU A 154 10.73 0.72 10.77
N GLY A 155 11.35 0.26 9.68
CA GLY A 155 10.78 -0.83 8.87
C GLY A 155 10.61 -2.12 9.64
N LYS A 156 11.53 -2.45 10.54
CA LYS A 156 11.42 -3.65 11.39
C LYS A 156 10.26 -3.58 12.38
N LYS A 157 9.91 -2.40 12.85
CA LYS A 157 8.74 -2.20 13.72
C LYS A 157 7.44 -2.44 12.95
N LEU A 158 7.40 -1.98 11.70
CA LEU A 158 6.20 -2.07 10.87
C LEU A 158 6.02 -3.46 10.24
N PHE A 159 7.12 -4.14 9.92
CA PHE A 159 7.12 -5.45 9.25
C PHE A 159 7.83 -6.52 10.10
N PRO A 160 7.23 -6.95 11.23
CA PRO A 160 7.89 -7.85 12.19
C PRO A 160 8.25 -9.21 11.58
N GLU A 161 7.47 -9.72 10.62
CA GLU A 161 7.79 -10.99 9.96
C GLU A 161 9.01 -10.88 9.05
N LEU A 162 9.15 -9.78 8.31
CA LEU A 162 10.34 -9.53 7.50
C LEU A 162 11.55 -9.19 8.37
N ALA A 163 11.33 -8.65 9.56
CA ALA A 163 12.41 -8.30 10.51
C ALA A 163 13.19 -9.52 11.02
N LYS A 164 12.62 -10.72 10.90
CA LYS A 164 13.29 -12.00 11.23
C LYS A 164 14.38 -12.37 10.22
N ARG A 165 14.48 -11.66 9.10
CA ARG A 165 15.44 -11.89 8.01
C ARG A 165 16.47 -10.78 7.96
N ASP A 166 17.74 -11.13 7.79
CA ASP A 166 18.81 -10.13 7.58
C ASP A 166 18.67 -9.42 6.23
N LYS A 167 18.19 -10.16 5.24
CA LYS A 167 17.95 -9.67 3.88
C LYS A 167 16.66 -10.26 3.36
N SER A 168 15.93 -9.45 2.61
CA SER A 168 14.80 -9.89 1.80
C SER A 168 15.08 -9.60 0.33
N TYR A 169 14.40 -10.31 -0.54
CA TYR A 169 14.59 -10.20 -1.98
C TYR A 169 13.27 -9.84 -2.64
N VAL A 170 13.35 -9.05 -3.68
CA VAL A 170 12.20 -8.66 -4.49
C VAL A 170 12.62 -8.59 -5.96
N MET A 171 11.70 -8.91 -6.85
CA MET A 171 11.88 -8.60 -8.25
C MET A 171 11.79 -7.08 -8.43
N TYR A 172 12.89 -6.46 -8.85
CA TYR A 172 12.94 -5.06 -9.21
C TYR A 172 12.71 -4.93 -10.72
N TYR A 173 11.79 -4.07 -11.10
CA TYR A 173 11.51 -3.74 -12.48
C TYR A 173 11.23 -2.23 -12.59
N GLU A 174 12.28 -1.46 -12.84
CA GLU A 174 12.22 -0.01 -13.10
C GLU A 174 11.44 0.84 -12.07
N GLY A 175 11.35 0.39 -10.82
CA GLY A 175 10.73 1.14 -9.74
C GLY A 175 11.57 2.35 -9.29
N PRO A 176 10.98 3.31 -8.55
CA PRO A 176 11.70 4.50 -8.11
C PRO A 176 12.78 4.18 -7.07
N VAL A 177 13.87 4.94 -7.11
CA VAL A 177 14.81 5.07 -6.02
C VAL A 177 14.49 6.36 -5.28
N LEU A 178 13.93 6.22 -4.08
CA LEU A 178 13.41 7.36 -3.32
C LEU A 178 14.39 7.80 -2.24
N VAL A 179 14.53 9.12 -2.11
CA VAL A 179 15.22 9.79 -1.00
C VAL A 179 14.31 10.87 -0.41
N LYS A 180 14.66 11.38 0.77
CA LYS A 180 13.95 12.51 1.35
C LYS A 180 14.05 13.74 0.44
N SER A 181 12.92 14.40 0.20
CA SER A 181 12.88 15.69 -0.47
C SER A 181 13.20 16.82 0.51
N ASP A 182 13.91 17.82 0.03
CA ASP A 182 14.17 19.05 0.79
C ASP A 182 13.19 20.17 0.44
N SER A 183 12.37 19.94 -0.59
CA SER A 183 11.47 20.96 -1.17
C SER A 183 10.19 21.17 -0.36
N ILE A 184 9.69 20.13 0.30
CA ILE A 184 8.44 20.19 1.07
C ILE A 184 8.63 19.59 2.47
N PRO A 185 8.04 20.20 3.50
CA PRO A 185 8.16 19.74 4.90
C PRO A 185 7.21 18.57 5.22
N LEU A 186 7.01 17.65 4.28
CA LEU A 186 6.19 16.48 4.51
C LEU A 186 6.98 15.36 5.18
N PRO A 187 6.33 14.53 6.01
CA PRO A 187 6.97 13.40 6.64
C PRO A 187 7.54 12.42 5.60
N TYR A 188 8.74 11.94 5.86
CA TYR A 188 9.38 10.89 5.10
C TYR A 188 10.17 9.97 6.02
N THR A 189 9.89 8.69 5.95
CA THR A 189 10.61 7.69 6.73
C THR A 189 11.01 6.53 5.82
N THR A 190 12.32 6.28 5.75
CA THR A 190 12.84 5.14 4.98
C THR A 190 12.60 3.84 5.75
N MET A 191 11.80 2.94 5.19
CA MET A 191 11.48 1.64 5.80
C MET A 191 12.42 0.53 5.36
N ALA A 192 12.98 0.62 4.15
CA ALA A 192 13.90 -0.35 3.59
C ALA A 192 15.00 0.33 2.78
N ILE A 193 16.17 -0.28 2.74
CA ILE A 193 17.33 0.20 2.00
C ILE A 193 17.76 -0.89 1.03
N TRP A 194 17.92 -0.51 -0.23
CA TRP A 194 18.51 -1.38 -1.24
C TRP A 194 19.94 -1.74 -0.87
N LYS A 195 20.27 -3.00 -1.02
CA LYS A 195 21.67 -3.45 -0.92
C LYS A 195 22.29 -3.43 -2.31
N PRO A 196 23.49 -2.89 -2.44
CA PRO A 196 24.20 -2.97 -3.71
C PRO A 196 24.32 -4.46 -4.08
N MET A 197 23.64 -4.87 -5.13
CA MET A 197 23.97 -6.10 -5.81
C MET A 197 25.01 -5.77 -6.85
N CYS A 198 26.07 -6.59 -6.89
CA CYS A 198 26.99 -6.58 -8.02
C CYS A 198 26.21 -7.06 -9.26
N MET A 199 25.44 -6.17 -9.86
CA MET A 199 24.83 -6.44 -11.16
C MET A 199 25.97 -6.43 -12.18
N LYS A 200 26.57 -7.59 -12.44
CA LYS A 200 27.30 -7.79 -13.68
C LYS A 200 26.27 -7.56 -14.78
N ARG A 201 26.41 -6.47 -15.51
CA ARG A 201 25.67 -6.19 -16.72
C ARG A 201 25.89 -7.35 -17.68
N VAL A 202 24.96 -8.31 -17.70
CA VAL A 202 24.94 -9.31 -18.76
C VAL A 202 24.36 -8.59 -19.97
N MET A 203 25.23 -7.95 -20.73
CA MET A 203 24.87 -7.56 -22.10
C MET A 203 24.72 -8.85 -22.89
N PRO A 204 23.59 -9.14 -23.55
CA PRO A 204 23.56 -10.15 -24.59
C PRO A 204 24.50 -9.63 -25.69
N GLN A 205 25.56 -10.36 -25.92
CA GLN A 205 26.33 -10.24 -27.15
C GLN A 205 25.41 -10.72 -28.27
N LEU A 206 24.76 -9.80 -28.97
CA LEU A 206 24.11 -10.08 -30.22
C LEU A 206 25.23 -10.22 -31.26
N THR A 207 25.54 -11.47 -31.61
CA THR A 207 26.25 -11.83 -32.85
C THR A 207 25.25 -11.98 -33.96
#